data_e866b1462d42224388ec54095ed62767
#
_entry.id   e866b1462d42224388ec54095ed62767
#
_cell.length_a   1.000
_cell.length_b   1.000
_cell.length_c   1.000
_cell.angle_alpha   90.00
_cell.angle_beta   90.00
_cell.angle_gamma   90.00
#
_symmetry.space_group_name_H-M   'P 1'
#
loop_
_entity.id
_entity.type
_entity.pdbx_description
1 polymer ?
#
loop_
_entity_poly.entity_id
_entity_poly.type
_entity_poly.pdbx_seq_one_letter_code
_entity_poly.pdbx_strand_id
1 'polypeptide(L)'
;MKKFKLFTLISSLLVTSALADELLNVSYDPTREFYQEFNSAFAKQWKQQTGKSLLVKQSHGGSGKQARSVIDGLSADVVTLALSGDIDSIAQQANLLPKDWQAKFPNNSAPYTSTIVFVVRKGNPKGIKDWGDLIQSGTKVITPNPKTSGGARWNYLAAWAYAARKFGGDQAKVKDYIRALYQNVPVLDTGARGSTTTFAQRGLGDVLLSWENEAHLIEKEFPGKTQIIIPSVSILAEPPVAIVEKNAKKHGTEELSKAYLTYLYSEEAQDIAGKNFYRPRSAAALAKWAQNFPKINLVTIDQEFGGWTKAQKIHFDDGGTFDQIYTRR
;
A
#
# COMPACT_ATOMS: atom_id res chain seq x y z
N MET A 1 -47.25 -45.53 53.06
CA MET A 1 -45.95 -44.82 52.83
C MET A 1 -45.69 -44.76 51.34
N LYS A 2 -46.01 -43.60 50.72
CA LYS A 2 -45.79 -43.38 49.25
C LYS A 2 -44.41 -42.72 49.07
N LYS A 3 -43.49 -43.40 48.36
CA LYS A 3 -42.15 -42.86 48.01
C LYS A 3 -42.29 -41.96 46.80
N PHE A 4 -42.07 -40.65 47.00
CA PHE A 4 -41.92 -39.67 45.93
C PHE A 4 -40.49 -39.82 45.31
N LYS A 5 -40.40 -40.17 44.03
CA LYS A 5 -39.12 -40.11 43.26
C LYS A 5 -38.97 -38.71 42.65
N LEU A 6 -37.99 -37.95 43.13
CA LEU A 6 -37.60 -36.68 42.63
C LEU A 6 -36.76 -36.92 41.36
N PHE A 7 -37.26 -36.55 40.18
CA PHE A 7 -36.52 -36.58 38.91
C PHE A 7 -35.81 -35.24 38.74
N THR A 8 -34.49 -35.21 38.96
CA THR A 8 -33.65 -34.04 38.71
C THR A 8 -33.35 -33.98 37.22
N LEU A 9 -33.94 -33.03 36.50
CA LEU A 9 -33.68 -32.75 35.09
C LEU A 9 -32.39 -31.94 35.04
N ILE A 10 -31.26 -32.59 34.70
CA ILE A 10 -29.99 -31.92 34.42
C ILE A 10 -30.07 -31.40 32.99
N SER A 11 -30.34 -30.09 32.84
CA SER A 11 -30.28 -29.38 31.59
C SER A 11 -28.79 -29.09 31.29
N SER A 12 -28.15 -29.90 30.47
CA SER A 12 -26.79 -29.66 29.98
C SER A 12 -26.84 -28.52 28.96
N LEU A 13 -26.45 -27.30 29.39
CA LEU A 13 -26.13 -26.21 28.51
C LEU A 13 -24.87 -26.61 27.69
N LEU A 14 -25.08 -27.04 26.46
CA LEU A 14 -24.04 -27.13 25.46
C LEU A 14 -23.58 -25.71 25.13
N VAL A 15 -22.53 -25.24 25.80
CA VAL A 15 -21.81 -24.06 25.39
C VAL A 15 -21.04 -24.45 24.12
N THR A 16 -21.66 -24.26 22.97
CA THR A 16 -20.92 -24.27 21.69
C THR A 16 -20.00 -23.05 21.72
N SER A 17 -18.72 -23.27 22.00
CA SER A 17 -17.70 -22.26 21.73
C SER A 17 -17.76 -21.98 20.22
N ALA A 18 -18.37 -20.87 19.83
CA ALA A 18 -18.34 -20.41 18.47
C ALA A 18 -16.86 -20.17 18.13
N LEU A 19 -16.31 -20.98 17.23
CA LEU A 19 -14.98 -20.76 16.67
C LEU A 19 -14.97 -19.35 16.07
N ALA A 20 -13.90 -18.60 16.33
CA ALA A 20 -13.72 -17.29 15.72
C ALA A 20 -13.59 -17.47 14.19
N ASP A 21 -14.25 -16.61 13.42
CA ASP A 21 -14.00 -16.53 12.00
C ASP A 21 -12.56 -16.05 11.79
N GLU A 22 -11.87 -16.53 10.78
CA GLU A 22 -10.50 -16.11 10.43
C GLU A 22 -10.46 -15.56 9.01
N LEU A 23 -9.63 -14.54 8.79
CA LEU A 23 -9.36 -13.96 7.48
C LEU A 23 -7.88 -13.62 7.36
N LEU A 24 -7.25 -13.98 6.25
CA LEU A 24 -5.87 -13.58 5.94
C LEU A 24 -5.86 -12.45 4.93
N ASN A 25 -5.39 -11.26 5.35
CA ASN A 25 -5.08 -10.13 4.48
C ASN A 25 -3.58 -10.09 4.16
N VAL A 26 -3.23 -10.23 2.89
CA VAL A 26 -1.87 -10.06 2.38
C VAL A 26 -1.73 -8.64 1.85
N SER A 27 -0.91 -7.84 2.52
CA SER A 27 -0.93 -6.38 2.44
C SER A 27 0.43 -5.80 2.09
N TYR A 28 0.42 -4.57 1.56
CA TYR A 28 1.59 -3.75 1.30
C TYR A 28 2.11 -3.09 2.60
N ASP A 29 3.43 -2.98 2.76
CA ASP A 29 4.10 -2.51 4.00
C ASP A 29 3.56 -1.23 4.63
N PRO A 30 3.35 -0.11 3.90
CA PRO A 30 2.94 1.17 4.49
C PRO A 30 1.54 1.17 5.08
N THR A 31 0.73 0.15 4.80
CA THR A 31 -0.64 0.06 5.31
C THR A 31 -0.76 -0.61 6.67
N ARG A 32 0.36 -1.00 7.27
CA ARG A 32 0.42 -1.78 8.53
C ARG A 32 -0.38 -1.14 9.66
N GLU A 33 -0.11 0.12 9.97
CA GLU A 33 -0.73 0.85 11.07
C GLU A 33 -2.21 1.10 10.79
N PHE A 34 -2.54 1.46 9.54
CA PHE A 34 -3.92 1.61 9.08
C PHE A 34 -4.72 0.31 9.30
N TYR A 35 -4.23 -0.83 8.79
CA TYR A 35 -4.96 -2.09 8.93
C TYR A 35 -5.01 -2.61 10.37
N GLN A 36 -4.07 -2.26 11.23
CA GLN A 36 -4.14 -2.59 12.65
C GLN A 36 -5.37 -1.94 13.31
N GLU A 37 -5.61 -0.66 13.03
CA GLU A 37 -6.77 0.06 13.55
C GLU A 37 -8.06 -0.35 12.84
N PHE A 38 -8.05 -0.44 11.52
CA PHE A 38 -9.17 -0.88 10.69
C PHE A 38 -9.67 -2.27 11.10
N ASN A 39 -8.78 -3.24 11.29
CA ASN A 39 -9.16 -4.60 11.69
C ASN A 39 -9.85 -4.64 13.04
N SER A 40 -9.42 -3.79 13.99
CA SER A 40 -10.06 -3.69 15.30
C SER A 40 -11.50 -3.15 15.18
N ALA A 41 -11.71 -2.12 14.36
CA ALA A 41 -13.02 -1.55 14.09
C ALA A 41 -13.93 -2.56 13.35
N PHE A 42 -13.43 -3.18 12.30
CA PHE A 42 -14.17 -4.18 11.54
C PHE A 42 -14.53 -5.40 12.38
N ALA A 43 -13.61 -5.94 13.18
CA ALA A 43 -13.90 -7.08 14.04
C ALA A 43 -15.01 -6.78 15.07
N LYS A 44 -15.06 -5.55 15.59
CA LYS A 44 -16.15 -5.09 16.46
C LYS A 44 -17.48 -5.05 15.70
N GLN A 45 -17.51 -4.48 14.51
CA GLN A 45 -18.72 -4.44 13.67
C GLN A 45 -19.17 -5.85 13.28
N TRP A 46 -18.25 -6.72 12.86
CA TRP A 46 -18.55 -8.11 12.50
C TRP A 46 -19.22 -8.86 13.65
N LYS A 47 -18.66 -8.71 14.86
CA LYS A 47 -19.25 -9.31 16.07
C LYS A 47 -20.64 -8.77 16.38
N GLN A 48 -20.88 -7.47 16.18
CA GLN A 48 -22.20 -6.87 16.40
C GLN A 48 -23.23 -7.39 15.38
N GLN A 49 -22.84 -7.62 14.14
CA GLN A 49 -23.74 -8.06 13.07
C GLN A 49 -23.99 -9.57 13.09
N THR A 50 -22.99 -10.38 13.43
CA THR A 50 -23.05 -11.84 13.28
C THR A 50 -23.04 -12.60 14.61
N GLY A 51 -22.68 -11.94 15.70
CA GLY A 51 -22.43 -12.59 17.00
C GLY A 51 -21.09 -13.32 17.09
N LYS A 52 -20.33 -13.43 15.99
CA LYS A 52 -19.07 -14.18 15.91
C LYS A 52 -17.87 -13.28 16.15
N SER A 53 -16.88 -13.80 16.85
CA SER A 53 -15.57 -13.17 16.94
C SER A 53 -14.80 -13.33 15.63
N LEU A 54 -13.90 -12.40 15.32
CA LEU A 54 -13.08 -12.42 14.10
C LEU A 54 -11.60 -12.22 14.44
N LEU A 55 -10.75 -13.06 13.85
CA LEU A 55 -9.31 -12.91 13.84
C LEU A 55 -8.85 -12.55 12.42
N VAL A 56 -8.36 -11.32 12.21
CA VAL A 56 -7.73 -10.94 10.96
C VAL A 56 -6.22 -11.15 11.07
N LYS A 57 -5.72 -12.15 10.34
CA LYS A 57 -4.28 -12.39 10.17
C LYS A 57 -3.74 -11.46 9.10
N GLN A 58 -2.50 -11.00 9.27
CA GLN A 58 -1.87 -10.04 8.37
C GLN A 58 -0.49 -10.52 7.92
N SER A 59 -0.22 -10.38 6.62
CA SER A 59 1.12 -10.47 6.06
C SER A 59 1.47 -9.14 5.42
N HIS A 60 2.57 -8.50 5.83
CA HIS A 60 3.01 -7.22 5.28
C HIS A 60 4.38 -7.35 4.62
N GLY A 61 4.56 -6.70 3.48
CA GLY A 61 5.82 -6.70 2.74
C GLY A 61 5.77 -5.81 1.50
N GLY A 62 6.84 -5.82 0.72
CA GLY A 62 6.84 -5.18 -0.60
C GLY A 62 5.73 -5.78 -1.47
N SER A 63 4.94 -4.93 -2.15
CA SER A 63 3.71 -5.34 -2.84
C SER A 63 3.94 -6.43 -3.88
N GLY A 64 4.96 -6.30 -4.75
CA GLY A 64 5.29 -7.33 -5.73
C GLY A 64 5.77 -8.65 -5.09
N LYS A 65 6.49 -8.56 -3.94
CA LYS A 65 6.87 -9.74 -3.15
C LYS A 65 5.64 -10.42 -2.56
N GLN A 66 4.67 -9.65 -2.05
CA GLN A 66 3.41 -10.18 -1.51
C GLN A 66 2.57 -10.86 -2.60
N ALA A 67 2.46 -10.24 -3.78
CA ALA A 67 1.79 -10.85 -4.92
C ALA A 67 2.44 -12.20 -5.30
N ARG A 68 3.77 -12.24 -5.37
CA ARG A 68 4.52 -13.48 -5.63
C ARG A 68 4.23 -14.54 -4.56
N SER A 69 4.23 -14.18 -3.28
CA SER A 69 3.92 -15.12 -2.20
C SER A 69 2.53 -15.75 -2.37
N VAL A 70 1.53 -15.00 -2.80
CA VAL A 70 0.18 -15.52 -3.09
C VAL A 70 0.19 -16.43 -4.30
N ILE A 71 0.91 -16.08 -5.37
CA ILE A 71 1.09 -16.92 -6.56
C ILE A 71 1.75 -18.25 -6.18
N ASP A 72 2.75 -18.21 -5.32
CA ASP A 72 3.52 -19.38 -4.84
C ASP A 72 2.81 -20.19 -3.75
N GLY A 73 1.56 -19.85 -3.40
CA GLY A 73 0.68 -20.67 -2.55
C GLY A 73 0.34 -20.08 -1.16
N LEU A 74 0.73 -18.83 -0.83
CA LEU A 74 0.21 -18.19 0.38
C LEU A 74 -1.30 -17.98 0.25
N SER A 75 -2.07 -18.71 1.05
CA SER A 75 -3.52 -18.82 0.90
C SER A 75 -4.25 -17.61 1.49
N ALA A 76 -4.07 -16.44 0.87
CA ALA A 76 -4.74 -15.19 1.25
C ALA A 76 -6.23 -15.24 0.91
N ASP A 77 -7.08 -14.69 1.78
CA ASP A 77 -8.51 -14.45 1.49
C ASP A 77 -8.70 -13.15 0.72
N VAL A 78 -7.95 -12.12 1.13
CA VAL A 78 -7.94 -10.82 0.47
C VAL A 78 -6.50 -10.32 0.29
N VAL A 79 -6.31 -9.48 -0.73
CA VAL A 79 -5.06 -8.76 -0.98
C VAL A 79 -5.33 -7.25 -0.97
N THR A 80 -4.42 -6.49 -0.37
CA THR A 80 -4.47 -5.03 -0.26
C THR A 80 -3.10 -4.48 -0.64
N LEU A 81 -2.86 -4.35 -1.94
CA LEU A 81 -1.54 -4.13 -2.53
C LEU A 81 -1.35 -2.69 -2.98
N ALA A 82 -0.13 -2.35 -3.42
CA ALA A 82 0.22 -0.97 -3.76
C ALA A 82 -0.28 -0.53 -5.13
N LEU A 83 -0.52 -1.46 -6.06
CA LEU A 83 -0.86 -1.15 -7.45
C LEU A 83 -1.58 -2.33 -8.13
N SER A 84 -2.39 -2.01 -9.16
CA SER A 84 -3.22 -3.02 -9.83
C SER A 84 -2.40 -4.09 -10.54
N GLY A 85 -1.25 -3.76 -11.11
CA GLY A 85 -0.40 -4.73 -11.80
C GLY A 85 0.08 -5.91 -10.92
N ASP A 86 0.20 -5.70 -9.60
CA ASP A 86 0.54 -6.79 -8.67
C ASP A 86 -0.66 -7.74 -8.47
N ILE A 87 -1.90 -7.22 -8.41
CA ILE A 87 -3.11 -8.06 -8.36
C ILE A 87 -3.39 -8.73 -9.71
N ASP A 88 -3.17 -8.02 -10.82
CA ASP A 88 -3.25 -8.58 -12.17
C ASP A 88 -2.33 -9.78 -12.35
N SER A 89 -1.13 -9.72 -11.75
CA SER A 89 -0.19 -10.85 -11.78
C SER A 89 -0.76 -12.09 -11.07
N ILE A 90 -1.45 -11.92 -9.95
CA ILE A 90 -2.13 -13.03 -9.24
C ILE A 90 -3.26 -13.60 -10.12
N ALA A 91 -4.06 -12.73 -10.75
CA ALA A 91 -5.15 -13.14 -11.62
C ALA A 91 -4.64 -13.91 -12.87
N GLN A 92 -3.55 -13.44 -13.47
CA GLN A 92 -3.02 -13.99 -14.72
C GLN A 92 -2.18 -15.24 -14.51
N GLN A 93 -1.29 -15.28 -13.51
CA GLN A 93 -0.34 -16.36 -13.32
C GLN A 93 -0.89 -17.50 -12.49
N ALA A 94 -1.70 -17.19 -11.46
CA ALA A 94 -2.26 -18.20 -10.56
C ALA A 94 -3.76 -18.47 -10.79
N ASN A 95 -4.45 -17.60 -11.55
CA ASN A 95 -5.90 -17.71 -11.81
C ASN A 95 -6.72 -17.83 -10.50
N LEU A 96 -6.33 -17.08 -9.45
CA LEU A 96 -6.96 -17.15 -8.12
C LEU A 96 -8.12 -16.17 -7.96
N LEU A 97 -8.22 -15.17 -8.85
CA LEU A 97 -9.31 -14.19 -8.90
C LEU A 97 -9.60 -13.82 -10.36
N PRO A 98 -10.79 -13.28 -10.68
CA PRO A 98 -11.17 -12.95 -12.05
C PRO A 98 -10.38 -11.73 -12.56
N LYS A 99 -10.28 -11.61 -13.89
CA LYS A 99 -9.56 -10.50 -14.54
C LYS A 99 -10.26 -9.14 -14.37
N ASP A 100 -11.57 -9.13 -14.13
CA ASP A 100 -12.39 -7.95 -13.91
C ASP A 100 -12.50 -7.55 -12.42
N TRP A 101 -11.58 -8.01 -11.58
CA TRP A 101 -11.57 -7.78 -10.14
C TRP A 101 -11.68 -6.29 -9.74
N GLN A 102 -11.12 -5.39 -10.55
CA GLN A 102 -11.18 -3.94 -10.28
C GLN A 102 -12.61 -3.37 -10.28
N ALA A 103 -13.53 -4.00 -11.03
CA ALA A 103 -14.93 -3.58 -11.10
C ALA A 103 -15.76 -4.03 -9.88
N LYS A 104 -15.19 -4.83 -8.97
CA LYS A 104 -15.94 -5.40 -7.84
C LYS A 104 -16.23 -4.40 -6.72
N PHE A 105 -15.41 -3.34 -6.59
CA PHE A 105 -15.56 -2.30 -5.57
C PHE A 105 -15.44 -0.90 -6.20
N PRO A 106 -15.95 0.15 -5.53
CA PRO A 106 -15.88 1.52 -6.04
C PRO A 106 -14.45 2.01 -6.33
N ASN A 107 -14.33 3.01 -7.20
CA ASN A 107 -13.07 3.65 -7.56
C ASN A 107 -12.01 2.65 -8.07
N ASN A 108 -12.40 1.72 -8.95
CA ASN A 108 -11.53 0.64 -9.43
C ASN A 108 -10.90 -0.15 -8.29
N SER A 109 -11.69 -0.43 -7.26
CA SER A 109 -11.29 -1.14 -6.04
C SER A 109 -10.17 -0.44 -5.24
N ALA A 110 -10.05 0.90 -5.34
CA ALA A 110 -9.09 1.71 -4.58
C ALA A 110 -9.81 2.56 -3.50
N PRO A 111 -9.91 2.08 -2.26
CA PRO A 111 -10.71 2.72 -1.20
C PRO A 111 -10.12 4.03 -0.67
N TYR A 112 -8.85 4.28 -0.85
CA TYR A 112 -8.12 5.48 -0.45
C TYR A 112 -6.99 5.76 -1.43
N THR A 113 -6.34 6.92 -1.29
CA THR A 113 -5.20 7.29 -2.14
C THR A 113 -4.02 7.78 -1.30
N SER A 114 -2.89 7.90 -1.94
CA SER A 114 -1.69 8.54 -1.41
C SER A 114 -0.92 9.23 -2.54
N THR A 115 0.26 9.73 -2.25
CA THR A 115 1.17 10.30 -3.25
C THR A 115 2.61 10.17 -2.78
N ILE A 116 3.56 10.56 -3.62
CA ILE A 116 4.97 10.52 -3.31
C ILE A 116 5.42 11.90 -2.86
N VAL A 117 6.10 11.94 -1.72
CA VAL A 117 6.75 13.10 -1.14
C VAL A 117 8.21 12.78 -0.82
N PHE A 118 9.00 13.80 -0.46
CA PHE A 118 10.36 13.60 0.01
C PHE A 118 10.41 13.76 1.53
N VAL A 119 11.17 12.90 2.19
CA VAL A 119 11.55 13.09 3.59
C VAL A 119 13.03 13.42 3.61
N VAL A 120 13.38 14.57 4.16
CA VAL A 120 14.78 15.03 4.29
C VAL A 120 15.17 15.16 5.75
N ARG A 121 16.47 15.27 6.02
CA ARG A 121 16.97 15.55 7.36
C ARG A 121 16.51 16.91 7.86
N LYS A 122 16.31 17.07 9.15
CA LYS A 122 15.93 18.35 9.77
C LYS A 122 16.85 19.48 9.32
N GLY A 123 16.26 20.61 8.93
CA GLY A 123 16.98 21.77 8.42
C GLY A 123 17.43 21.61 6.95
N ASN A 124 17.13 20.49 6.30
CA ASN A 124 17.41 20.25 4.88
C ASN A 124 18.82 20.64 4.44
N PRO A 125 19.89 20.03 4.99
CA PRO A 125 21.26 20.47 4.79
C PRO A 125 21.75 20.37 3.32
N LYS A 126 21.05 19.56 2.49
CA LYS A 126 21.32 19.47 1.04
C LYS A 126 20.51 20.46 0.20
N GLY A 127 19.62 21.24 0.82
CA GLY A 127 18.78 22.22 0.11
C GLY A 127 17.83 21.60 -0.91
N ILE A 128 17.38 20.36 -0.70
CA ILE A 128 16.49 19.61 -1.60
C ILE A 128 15.11 20.27 -1.59
N LYS A 129 14.65 20.71 -2.77
CA LYS A 129 13.36 21.36 -2.96
C LYS A 129 12.46 20.62 -3.93
N ASP A 130 13.07 19.96 -4.93
CA ASP A 130 12.35 19.29 -6.00
C ASP A 130 13.17 18.14 -6.60
N TRP A 131 12.57 17.40 -7.51
CA TRP A 131 13.14 16.26 -8.22
C TRP A 131 14.50 16.56 -8.86
N GLY A 132 14.71 17.80 -9.35
CA GLY A 132 15.98 18.20 -9.96
C GLY A 132 17.18 18.16 -9.02
N ASP A 133 16.94 18.30 -7.72
CA ASP A 133 17.98 18.29 -6.70
C ASP A 133 18.49 16.87 -6.38
N LEU A 134 17.67 15.85 -6.72
CA LEU A 134 17.99 14.45 -6.44
C LEU A 134 19.12 13.89 -7.30
N ILE A 135 19.44 14.53 -8.43
CA ILE A 135 20.53 14.12 -9.33
C ILE A 135 21.82 14.92 -9.11
N GLN A 136 21.86 15.82 -8.13
CA GLN A 136 23.07 16.56 -7.79
C GLN A 136 24.14 15.61 -7.21
N SER A 137 25.40 15.87 -7.60
CA SER A 137 26.53 15.09 -7.11
C SER A 137 26.62 15.10 -5.58
N GLY A 138 26.82 13.93 -4.99
CA GLY A 138 26.92 13.76 -3.54
C GLY A 138 25.58 13.73 -2.79
N THR A 139 24.43 13.83 -3.47
CA THR A 139 23.12 13.56 -2.89
C THR A 139 22.90 12.05 -2.81
N LYS A 140 22.53 11.55 -1.63
CA LYS A 140 22.20 10.13 -1.42
C LYS A 140 20.70 9.96 -1.29
N VAL A 141 20.08 9.31 -2.29
CA VAL A 141 18.64 9.06 -2.35
C VAL A 141 18.33 7.66 -1.82
N ILE A 142 17.37 7.55 -0.92
CA ILE A 142 16.84 6.27 -0.46
C ILE A 142 15.49 6.02 -1.11
N THR A 143 15.35 4.86 -1.73
CA THR A 143 14.11 4.36 -2.33
C THR A 143 14.17 2.84 -2.40
N PRO A 144 13.04 2.12 -2.27
CA PRO A 144 13.06 0.67 -2.40
C PRO A 144 13.23 0.21 -3.85
N ASN A 145 13.37 -1.10 -4.03
CA ASN A 145 13.61 -1.73 -5.34
C ASN A 145 12.28 -1.85 -6.13
N PRO A 146 12.16 -1.28 -7.33
CA PRO A 146 10.98 -1.42 -8.20
C PRO A 146 10.64 -2.87 -8.60
N LYS A 147 11.60 -3.78 -8.56
CA LYS A 147 11.35 -5.20 -8.87
C LYS A 147 10.58 -5.93 -7.75
N THR A 148 10.57 -5.39 -6.52
CA THR A 148 9.94 -6.04 -5.36
C THR A 148 8.92 -5.18 -4.64
N SER A 149 9.03 -3.86 -4.75
CA SER A 149 8.20 -2.88 -4.07
C SER A 149 7.30 -2.11 -5.04
N GLY A 150 5.99 -2.20 -4.84
CA GLY A 150 5.04 -1.37 -5.58
C GLY A 150 5.22 0.13 -5.30
N GLY A 151 5.59 0.50 -4.05
CA GLY A 151 5.91 1.89 -3.72
C GLY A 151 7.09 2.43 -4.50
N ALA A 152 8.10 1.61 -4.75
CA ALA A 152 9.23 2.00 -5.58
C ALA A 152 8.83 2.25 -7.04
N ARG A 153 7.84 1.50 -7.56
CA ARG A 153 7.29 1.75 -8.90
C ARG A 153 6.58 3.10 -8.96
N TRP A 154 5.81 3.45 -7.94
CA TRP A 154 5.20 4.77 -7.82
C TRP A 154 6.26 5.88 -7.72
N ASN A 155 7.33 5.69 -6.92
CA ASN A 155 8.45 6.64 -6.82
C ASN A 155 9.12 6.87 -8.18
N TYR A 156 9.42 5.79 -8.89
CA TYR A 156 10.02 5.83 -10.23
C TYR A 156 9.12 6.57 -11.23
N LEU A 157 7.82 6.26 -11.27
CA LEU A 157 6.89 6.88 -12.20
C LEU A 157 6.65 8.36 -11.88
N ALA A 158 6.66 8.77 -10.62
CA ALA A 158 6.60 10.18 -10.24
C ALA A 158 7.84 10.94 -10.72
N ALA A 159 9.04 10.37 -10.55
CA ALA A 159 10.30 10.92 -11.08
C ALA A 159 10.29 11.00 -12.61
N TRP A 160 9.77 9.98 -13.27
CA TRP A 160 9.62 9.95 -14.73
C TRP A 160 8.69 11.05 -15.23
N ALA A 161 7.53 11.22 -14.60
CA ALA A 161 6.56 12.27 -14.98
C ALA A 161 7.15 13.68 -14.84
N TYR A 162 7.93 13.93 -13.77
CA TYR A 162 8.68 15.17 -13.63
C TYR A 162 9.66 15.38 -14.79
N ALA A 163 10.49 14.37 -15.09
CA ALA A 163 11.50 14.45 -16.13
C ALA A 163 10.87 14.64 -17.53
N ALA A 164 9.77 13.92 -17.81
CA ALA A 164 9.04 14.07 -19.07
C ALA A 164 8.54 15.52 -19.28
N ARG A 165 8.01 16.15 -18.25
CA ARG A 165 7.60 17.56 -18.29
C ARG A 165 8.78 18.50 -18.44
N LYS A 166 9.84 18.28 -17.66
CA LYS A 166 11.06 19.10 -17.72
C LYS A 166 11.72 19.09 -19.08
N PHE A 167 11.73 17.95 -19.76
CA PHE A 167 12.42 17.76 -21.03
C PHE A 167 11.49 17.70 -22.25
N GLY A 168 10.22 18.13 -22.11
CA GLY A 168 9.26 18.18 -23.20
C GLY A 168 8.98 16.82 -23.85
N GLY A 169 9.07 15.72 -23.08
CA GLY A 169 8.82 14.37 -23.56
C GLY A 169 10.01 13.69 -24.26
N ASP A 170 11.19 14.31 -24.30
CA ASP A 170 12.41 13.71 -24.85
C ASP A 170 12.82 12.46 -24.04
N GLN A 171 12.55 11.29 -24.60
CA GLN A 171 12.73 10.01 -23.92
C GLN A 171 14.21 9.71 -23.58
N ALA A 172 15.17 10.20 -24.37
CA ALA A 172 16.59 10.01 -24.08
C ALA A 172 16.98 10.79 -22.81
N LYS A 173 16.61 12.07 -22.75
CA LYS A 173 16.85 12.92 -21.57
C LYS A 173 16.12 12.44 -20.32
N VAL A 174 14.89 11.93 -20.47
CA VAL A 174 14.14 11.33 -19.36
C VAL A 174 14.87 10.11 -18.80
N LYS A 175 15.31 9.20 -19.66
CA LYS A 175 16.10 8.02 -19.25
C LYS A 175 17.44 8.41 -18.59
N ASP A 176 18.11 9.42 -19.11
CA ASP A 176 19.36 9.91 -18.52
C ASP A 176 19.15 10.52 -17.13
N TYR A 177 18.05 11.27 -16.94
CA TYR A 177 17.65 11.78 -15.63
C TYR A 177 17.39 10.63 -14.64
N ILE A 178 16.61 9.62 -15.01
CA ILE A 178 16.32 8.48 -14.14
C ILE A 178 17.60 7.69 -13.83
N ARG A 179 18.49 7.52 -14.82
CA ARG A 179 19.81 6.90 -14.59
C ARG A 179 20.61 7.68 -13.53
N ALA A 180 20.69 9.00 -13.66
CA ALA A 180 21.38 9.86 -12.71
C ALA A 180 20.76 9.77 -11.30
N LEU A 181 19.42 9.73 -11.21
CA LEU A 181 18.72 9.53 -9.93
C LEU A 181 19.15 8.21 -9.27
N TYR A 182 19.11 7.10 -10.01
CA TYR A 182 19.45 5.77 -9.46
C TYR A 182 20.95 5.59 -9.23
N GLN A 183 21.82 6.36 -9.87
CA GLN A 183 23.26 6.42 -9.53
C GLN A 183 23.47 7.01 -8.12
N ASN A 184 22.57 7.85 -7.65
CA ASN A 184 22.57 8.42 -6.30
C ASN A 184 21.89 7.53 -5.26
N VAL A 185 21.39 6.34 -5.64
CA VAL A 185 20.75 5.38 -4.73
C VAL A 185 21.78 4.35 -4.25
N PRO A 186 22.26 4.44 -3.01
CA PRO A 186 23.31 3.55 -2.49
C PRO A 186 22.79 2.15 -2.16
N VAL A 187 21.51 1.99 -1.87
CA VAL A 187 20.88 0.72 -1.49
C VAL A 187 19.43 0.67 -1.99
N LEU A 188 19.01 -0.48 -2.47
CA LEU A 188 17.63 -0.79 -2.85
C LEU A 188 17.06 -1.80 -1.87
N ASP A 189 16.29 -1.32 -0.91
CA ASP A 189 15.58 -2.18 0.05
C ASP A 189 14.43 -2.93 -0.64
N THR A 190 14.02 -4.08 -0.08
CA THR A 190 12.99 -4.93 -0.70
C THR A 190 11.57 -4.34 -0.64
N GLY A 191 11.33 -3.36 0.24
CA GLY A 191 10.03 -2.71 0.44
C GLY A 191 10.18 -1.33 1.08
N ALA A 192 9.08 -0.57 1.10
CA ALA A 192 9.05 0.80 1.61
C ALA A 192 9.48 0.90 3.07
N ARG A 193 9.01 -0.02 3.93
CA ARG A 193 9.40 -0.05 5.35
C ARG A 193 10.91 -0.31 5.54
N GLY A 194 11.54 -1.10 4.67
CA GLY A 194 12.99 -1.28 4.63
C GLY A 194 13.70 0.05 4.38
N SER A 195 13.25 0.84 3.41
CA SER A 195 13.80 2.16 3.09
C SER A 195 13.57 3.17 4.22
N THR A 196 12.40 3.14 4.87
CA THR A 196 12.14 3.92 6.08
C THR A 196 13.15 3.59 7.18
N THR A 197 13.40 2.30 7.44
CA THR A 197 14.41 1.84 8.43
C THR A 197 15.81 2.30 8.04
N THR A 198 16.19 2.14 6.77
CA THR A 198 17.50 2.57 6.26
C THR A 198 17.70 4.07 6.44
N PHE A 199 16.69 4.87 6.08
CA PHE A 199 16.75 6.32 6.23
C PHE A 199 16.62 6.75 7.71
N ALA A 200 15.48 6.48 8.35
CA ALA A 200 15.14 7.10 9.64
C ALA A 200 15.89 6.49 10.83
N GLN A 201 16.06 5.15 10.85
CA GLN A 201 16.68 4.47 11.99
C GLN A 201 18.20 4.33 11.84
N ARG A 202 18.68 3.93 10.64
CA ARG A 202 20.10 3.74 10.39
C ARG A 202 20.84 5.02 10.00
N GLY A 203 20.10 6.11 9.74
CA GLY A 203 20.69 7.41 9.42
C GLY A 203 21.34 7.51 8.05
N LEU A 204 21.05 6.59 7.11
CA LEU A 204 21.63 6.59 5.78
C LEU A 204 20.82 7.47 4.81
N GLY A 205 21.51 8.12 3.89
CA GLY A 205 20.90 8.97 2.87
C GLY A 205 20.56 10.38 3.31
N ASP A 206 20.38 11.26 2.34
CA ASP A 206 20.02 12.67 2.51
C ASP A 206 18.52 12.90 2.32
N VAL A 207 17.90 12.10 1.45
CA VAL A 207 16.48 12.16 1.10
C VAL A 207 15.92 10.76 0.92
N LEU A 208 14.69 10.55 1.42
CA LEU A 208 13.88 9.36 1.18
C LEU A 208 12.72 9.72 0.26
N LEU A 209 12.55 8.98 -0.82
CA LEU A 209 11.31 9.00 -1.61
C LEU A 209 10.29 8.12 -0.89
N SER A 210 9.21 8.71 -0.45
CA SER A 210 8.25 8.07 0.45
C SER A 210 6.82 8.31 0.02
N TRP A 211 5.95 7.39 0.37
CA TRP A 211 4.51 7.67 0.38
C TRP A 211 4.20 8.69 1.48
N GLU A 212 3.21 9.55 1.22
CA GLU A 212 2.81 10.63 2.11
C GLU A 212 2.48 10.13 3.52
N ASN A 213 1.72 9.04 3.64
CA ASN A 213 1.41 8.43 4.95
C ASN A 213 2.65 7.96 5.73
N GLU A 214 3.61 7.31 5.06
CA GLU A 214 4.88 6.91 5.68
C GLU A 214 5.71 8.12 6.14
N ALA A 215 5.72 9.19 5.34
CA ALA A 215 6.43 10.42 5.69
C ALA A 215 5.88 11.03 6.98
N HIS A 216 4.58 11.10 7.14
CA HIS A 216 3.94 11.56 8.38
C HIS A 216 4.19 10.62 9.56
N LEU A 217 4.19 9.31 9.33
CA LEU A 217 4.53 8.35 10.37
C LEU A 217 5.98 8.50 10.83
N ILE A 218 6.93 8.75 9.91
CA ILE A 218 8.33 9.05 10.24
C ILE A 218 8.43 10.30 11.12
N GLU A 219 7.74 11.38 10.78
CA GLU A 219 7.76 12.61 11.61
C GLU A 219 7.18 12.37 13.00
N LYS A 220 6.13 11.54 13.11
CA LYS A 220 5.52 11.15 14.38
C LYS A 220 6.43 10.26 15.22
N GLU A 221 7.13 9.31 14.60
CA GLU A 221 8.00 8.35 15.27
C GLU A 221 9.37 8.96 15.65
N PHE A 222 9.86 9.88 14.79
CA PHE A 222 11.17 10.55 14.97
C PHE A 222 11.00 12.08 15.03
N PRO A 223 10.31 12.64 16.04
CA PRO A 223 9.98 14.05 16.10
C PRO A 223 11.25 14.93 16.06
N GLY A 224 11.21 15.94 15.18
CA GLY A 224 12.30 16.90 15.03
C GLY A 224 13.57 16.36 14.33
N LYS A 225 13.56 15.15 13.76
CA LYS A 225 14.70 14.56 13.03
C LYS A 225 14.60 14.74 11.52
N THR A 226 13.41 14.90 11.01
CA THR A 226 13.12 14.96 9.57
C THR A 226 12.16 16.11 9.26
N GLN A 227 11.98 16.38 8.00
CA GLN A 227 10.91 17.24 7.47
C GLN A 227 10.45 16.75 6.11
N ILE A 228 9.17 16.95 5.82
CA ILE A 228 8.55 16.60 4.54
C ILE A 228 8.75 17.75 3.54
N ILE A 229 9.15 17.43 2.33
CA ILE A 229 9.22 18.34 1.18
C ILE A 229 8.20 17.87 0.14
N ILE A 230 7.36 18.78 -0.30
CA ILE A 230 6.38 18.53 -1.36
C ILE A 230 7.00 18.88 -2.70
N PRO A 231 7.14 17.90 -3.63
CA PRO A 231 7.71 18.17 -4.95
C PRO A 231 6.73 18.96 -5.84
N SER A 232 7.25 19.60 -6.89
CA SER A 232 6.47 20.40 -7.85
C SER A 232 5.41 19.59 -8.59
N VAL A 233 5.63 18.30 -8.77
CA VAL A 233 4.70 17.32 -9.33
C VAL A 233 4.90 15.97 -8.65
N SER A 234 3.81 15.24 -8.47
CA SER A 234 3.84 13.86 -7.98
C SER A 234 2.80 13.02 -8.71
N ILE A 235 2.58 11.79 -8.28
CA ILE A 235 1.64 10.85 -8.89
C ILE A 235 0.54 10.48 -7.90
N LEU A 236 -0.70 10.39 -8.39
CA LEU A 236 -1.82 9.86 -7.61
C LEU A 236 -1.64 8.36 -7.45
N ALA A 237 -1.26 7.93 -6.25
CA ALA A 237 -1.16 6.52 -5.90
C ALA A 237 -2.52 5.99 -5.44
N GLU A 238 -3.03 4.99 -6.12
CA GLU A 238 -4.33 4.36 -5.88
C GLU A 238 -4.14 2.89 -5.52
N PRO A 239 -3.84 2.59 -4.23
CA PRO A 239 -3.63 1.21 -3.79
C PRO A 239 -4.94 0.42 -3.82
N PRO A 240 -5.01 -0.64 -4.64
CA PRO A 240 -6.21 -1.41 -4.82
C PRO A 240 -6.33 -2.58 -3.84
N VAL A 241 -7.56 -3.09 -3.72
CA VAL A 241 -7.90 -4.25 -2.92
C VAL A 241 -8.69 -5.28 -3.74
N ALA A 242 -8.52 -6.55 -3.44
CA ALA A 242 -9.28 -7.62 -4.11
C ALA A 242 -9.50 -8.83 -3.22
N ILE A 243 -10.61 -9.55 -3.45
CA ILE A 243 -10.86 -10.88 -2.89
C ILE A 243 -10.06 -11.89 -3.71
N VAL A 244 -9.33 -12.78 -3.06
CA VAL A 244 -8.70 -13.93 -3.70
C VAL A 244 -9.74 -15.04 -3.77
N GLU A 245 -10.66 -14.95 -4.73
CA GLU A 245 -11.94 -15.66 -4.75
C GLU A 245 -11.81 -17.18 -4.58
N LYS A 246 -10.82 -17.82 -5.22
CA LYS A 246 -10.64 -19.27 -5.08
C LYS A 246 -10.21 -19.68 -3.68
N ASN A 247 -9.37 -18.86 -3.02
CA ASN A 247 -8.96 -19.12 -1.65
C ASN A 247 -10.11 -18.84 -0.67
N ALA A 248 -10.80 -17.70 -0.82
CA ALA A 248 -11.96 -17.37 0.00
C ALA A 248 -13.04 -18.47 -0.08
N LYS A 249 -13.33 -18.97 -1.29
CA LYS A 249 -14.24 -20.09 -1.49
C LYS A 249 -13.77 -21.36 -0.78
N LYS A 250 -12.47 -21.69 -0.90
CA LYS A 250 -11.87 -22.87 -0.25
C LYS A 250 -11.98 -22.78 1.28
N HIS A 251 -11.85 -21.58 1.83
CA HIS A 251 -11.91 -21.35 3.28
C HIS A 251 -13.33 -21.11 3.80
N GLY A 252 -14.32 -20.89 2.90
CA GLY A 252 -15.69 -20.50 3.27
C GLY A 252 -15.76 -19.07 3.80
N THR A 253 -14.84 -18.19 3.37
CA THR A 253 -14.71 -16.79 3.83
C THR A 253 -15.21 -15.77 2.80
N GLU A 254 -15.98 -16.18 1.79
CA GLU A 254 -16.43 -15.31 0.68
C GLU A 254 -17.21 -14.09 1.19
N GLU A 255 -18.24 -14.35 2.04
CA GLU A 255 -19.07 -13.27 2.61
C GLU A 255 -18.27 -12.39 3.58
N LEU A 256 -17.41 -12.98 4.39
CA LEU A 256 -16.51 -12.26 5.29
C LEU A 256 -15.54 -11.38 4.50
N SER A 257 -14.90 -11.91 3.46
CA SER A 257 -13.97 -11.17 2.59
C SER A 257 -14.66 -9.99 1.90
N LYS A 258 -15.89 -10.20 1.41
CA LYS A 258 -16.69 -9.14 0.80
C LYS A 258 -17.07 -8.07 1.82
N ALA A 259 -17.54 -8.46 3.00
CA ALA A 259 -17.87 -7.53 4.07
C ALA A 259 -16.64 -6.71 4.51
N TYR A 260 -15.48 -7.37 4.67
CA TYR A 260 -14.21 -6.75 5.04
C TYR A 260 -13.77 -5.67 4.05
N LEU A 261 -13.77 -5.97 2.74
CA LEU A 261 -13.38 -4.99 1.73
C LEU A 261 -14.45 -3.91 1.50
N THR A 262 -15.74 -4.24 1.64
CA THR A 262 -16.82 -3.24 1.57
C THR A 262 -16.72 -2.23 2.72
N TYR A 263 -16.35 -2.67 3.91
CA TYR A 263 -16.20 -1.79 5.07
C TYR A 263 -15.12 -0.72 4.88
N LEU A 264 -14.11 -0.94 4.02
CA LEU A 264 -13.11 0.09 3.67
C LEU A 264 -13.73 1.38 3.11
N TYR A 265 -14.94 1.31 2.55
CA TYR A 265 -15.68 2.44 2.00
C TYR A 265 -16.68 3.06 2.97
N SER A 266 -16.81 2.53 4.20
CA SER A 266 -17.64 3.13 5.24
C SER A 266 -17.04 4.44 5.76
N GLU A 267 -17.87 5.35 6.28
CA GLU A 267 -17.37 6.61 6.85
C GLU A 267 -16.39 6.37 8.01
N GLU A 268 -16.60 5.35 8.84
CA GLU A 268 -15.67 4.99 9.92
C GLU A 268 -14.30 4.57 9.38
N ALA A 269 -14.26 3.71 8.37
CA ALA A 269 -13.00 3.28 7.75
C ALA A 269 -12.30 4.41 6.99
N GLN A 270 -13.06 5.31 6.36
CA GLN A 270 -12.53 6.49 5.70
C GLN A 270 -11.96 7.49 6.71
N ASP A 271 -12.56 7.62 7.89
CA ASP A 271 -12.01 8.41 9.00
C ASP A 271 -10.70 7.80 9.52
N ILE A 272 -10.65 6.48 9.69
CA ILE A 272 -9.43 5.74 10.06
C ILE A 272 -8.33 5.95 8.99
N ALA A 273 -8.69 5.94 7.69
CA ALA A 273 -7.75 6.21 6.61
C ALA A 273 -7.13 7.62 6.75
N GLY A 274 -7.95 8.65 6.92
CA GLY A 274 -7.50 10.04 7.11
C GLY A 274 -6.62 10.22 8.35
N LYS A 275 -6.98 9.59 9.46
CA LYS A 275 -6.20 9.56 10.70
C LYS A 275 -4.81 8.92 10.51
N ASN A 276 -4.71 7.92 9.63
CA ASN A 276 -3.48 7.23 9.27
C ASN A 276 -2.80 7.83 8.01
N PHE A 277 -3.14 9.08 7.67
CA PHE A 277 -2.54 9.87 6.60
C PHE A 277 -2.74 9.30 5.19
N TYR A 278 -3.74 8.45 4.97
CA TYR A 278 -4.24 8.13 3.64
C TYR A 278 -5.32 9.14 3.25
N ARG A 279 -5.30 9.60 2.01
CA ARG A 279 -6.30 10.54 1.48
C ARG A 279 -7.63 9.79 1.28
N PRO A 280 -8.67 10.08 2.09
CA PRO A 280 -9.95 9.38 1.98
C PRO A 280 -10.67 9.67 0.67
N ARG A 281 -11.52 8.76 0.22
CA ARG A 281 -12.48 8.97 -0.87
C ARG A 281 -13.75 9.68 -0.39
N SER A 282 -14.11 9.53 0.88
CA SER A 282 -15.21 10.29 1.50
C SER A 282 -14.87 11.77 1.58
N ALA A 283 -15.77 12.61 1.06
CA ALA A 283 -15.61 14.06 1.15
C ALA A 283 -15.62 14.57 2.60
N ALA A 284 -16.44 13.96 3.47
CA ALA A 284 -16.53 14.31 4.89
C ALA A 284 -15.22 13.99 5.62
N ALA A 285 -14.69 12.76 5.43
CA ALA A 285 -13.42 12.36 6.02
C ALA A 285 -12.25 13.19 5.46
N LEU A 286 -12.23 13.47 4.15
CA LEU A 286 -11.20 14.31 3.53
C LEU A 286 -11.22 15.74 4.10
N ALA A 287 -12.39 16.33 4.28
CA ALA A 287 -12.54 17.65 4.90
C ALA A 287 -12.07 17.66 6.36
N LYS A 288 -12.41 16.63 7.14
CA LYS A 288 -11.99 16.48 8.54
C LYS A 288 -10.46 16.43 8.69
N TRP A 289 -9.76 15.77 7.77
CA TRP A 289 -8.32 15.57 7.81
C TRP A 289 -7.53 16.47 6.84
N ALA A 290 -8.18 17.50 6.28
CA ALA A 290 -7.60 18.34 5.21
C ALA A 290 -6.25 18.97 5.57
N GLN A 291 -6.00 19.26 6.85
CA GLN A 291 -4.72 19.81 7.31
C GLN A 291 -3.53 18.87 7.10
N ASN A 292 -3.77 17.57 6.94
CA ASN A 292 -2.73 16.57 6.68
C ASN A 292 -2.37 16.45 5.19
N PHE A 293 -3.21 17.03 4.31
CA PHE A 293 -3.14 16.79 2.88
C PHE A 293 -2.92 18.09 2.10
N PRO A 294 -1.67 18.53 1.92
CA PRO A 294 -1.37 19.71 1.12
C PRO A 294 -1.83 19.50 -0.32
N LYS A 295 -2.15 20.62 -0.99
CA LYS A 295 -2.45 20.58 -2.42
C LYS A 295 -1.19 20.27 -3.20
N ILE A 296 -1.21 19.19 -3.98
CA ILE A 296 -0.09 18.72 -4.80
C ILE A 296 -0.56 18.60 -6.24
N ASN A 297 0.30 18.96 -7.19
CA ASN A 297 0.06 18.74 -8.60
C ASN A 297 0.30 17.26 -8.93
N LEU A 298 -0.76 16.50 -9.14
CA LEU A 298 -0.73 15.05 -9.34
C LEU A 298 -0.99 14.68 -10.80
N VAL A 299 -0.15 13.78 -11.31
CA VAL A 299 -0.46 13.04 -12.54
C VAL A 299 -1.18 11.75 -12.17
N THR A 300 -1.89 11.15 -13.12
CA THR A 300 -2.47 9.81 -12.95
C THR A 300 -1.74 8.78 -13.81
N ILE A 301 -1.80 7.53 -13.37
CA ILE A 301 -1.20 6.41 -14.13
C ILE A 301 -1.82 6.28 -15.52
N ASP A 302 -3.11 6.54 -15.66
CA ASP A 302 -3.81 6.40 -16.94
C ASP A 302 -3.43 7.51 -17.92
N GLN A 303 -3.42 8.77 -17.46
CA GLN A 303 -3.13 9.93 -18.31
C GLN A 303 -1.67 9.98 -18.75
N GLU A 304 -0.74 9.69 -17.83
CA GLU A 304 0.69 9.86 -18.09
C GLU A 304 1.32 8.61 -18.73
N PHE A 305 0.85 7.40 -18.35
CA PHE A 305 1.48 6.14 -18.72
C PHE A 305 0.58 5.19 -19.51
N GLY A 306 -0.70 5.52 -19.70
CA GLY A 306 -1.70 4.66 -20.36
C GLY A 306 -2.09 3.43 -19.54
N GLY A 307 -2.07 3.56 -18.21
CA GLY A 307 -2.46 2.54 -17.25
C GLY A 307 -1.34 1.60 -16.81
N TRP A 308 -1.62 0.83 -15.75
CA TRP A 308 -0.64 -0.06 -15.13
C TRP A 308 -0.12 -1.15 -16.06
N THR A 309 -0.96 -1.78 -16.87
CA THR A 309 -0.54 -2.84 -17.81
C THR A 309 0.56 -2.35 -18.75
N LYS A 310 0.39 -1.13 -19.28
CA LYS A 310 1.38 -0.53 -20.17
C LYS A 310 2.64 -0.09 -19.41
N ALA A 311 2.46 0.58 -18.27
CA ALA A 311 3.57 1.02 -17.44
C ALA A 311 4.43 -0.15 -16.95
N GLN A 312 3.81 -1.24 -16.50
CA GLN A 312 4.49 -2.46 -16.07
C GLN A 312 5.35 -3.03 -17.19
N LYS A 313 4.76 -3.24 -18.37
CA LYS A 313 5.44 -3.81 -19.54
C LYS A 313 6.64 -2.98 -20.00
N ILE A 314 6.50 -1.65 -20.03
CA ILE A 314 7.55 -0.75 -20.54
C ILE A 314 8.66 -0.58 -19.51
N HIS A 315 8.33 -0.43 -18.24
CA HIS A 315 9.27 0.03 -17.24
C HIS A 315 9.81 -1.06 -16.31
N PHE A 316 9.01 -2.10 -15.96
CA PHE A 316 9.31 -2.97 -14.83
C PHE A 316 9.39 -4.46 -15.15
N ASP A 317 8.85 -4.93 -16.28
CA ASP A 317 9.04 -6.30 -16.72
C ASP A 317 10.54 -6.58 -16.99
N ASP A 318 10.90 -7.84 -17.03
CA ASP A 318 12.27 -8.24 -17.29
C ASP A 318 12.75 -7.70 -18.64
N GLY A 319 13.89 -7.01 -18.62
CA GLY A 319 14.42 -6.28 -19.78
C GLY A 319 13.74 -4.92 -20.03
N GLY A 320 12.79 -4.50 -19.20
CA GLY A 320 12.15 -3.19 -19.26
C GLY A 320 13.11 -2.03 -18.99
N THR A 321 12.58 -0.81 -19.07
CA THR A 321 13.41 0.42 -18.99
C THR A 321 14.21 0.50 -17.69
N PHE A 322 13.65 0.03 -16.56
CA PHE A 322 14.37 0.02 -15.29
C PHE A 322 15.63 -0.86 -15.37
N ASP A 323 15.52 -2.07 -15.88
CA ASP A 323 16.67 -2.99 -16.04
C ASP A 323 17.75 -2.43 -16.97
N GLN A 324 17.34 -1.70 -18.04
CA GLN A 324 18.27 -1.05 -18.98
C GLN A 324 19.01 0.14 -18.35
N ILE A 325 18.40 0.83 -17.40
CA ILE A 325 18.96 2.02 -16.74
C ILE A 325 19.81 1.62 -15.54
N TYR A 326 19.31 0.69 -14.73
CA TYR A 326 19.94 0.22 -13.50
C TYR A 326 20.85 -0.97 -13.77
N THR A 327 22.08 -0.70 -14.21
CA THR A 327 23.14 -1.72 -14.21
C THR A 327 23.83 -1.70 -12.84
N ARG A 328 23.74 -2.82 -12.11
CA ARG A 328 24.57 -2.98 -10.90
C ARG A 328 26.04 -2.82 -11.28
N ARG A 329 26.71 -1.88 -10.63
CA ARG A 329 28.18 -1.79 -10.63
C ARG A 329 28.76 -2.84 -9.72
#